data_f40b9257d68beec9e31cfb0ed8969937
#
_entry.id   f40b9257d68beec9e31cfb0ed8969937
#
_cell.length_a   1.000
_cell.length_b   1.000
_cell.length_c   1.000
_cell.angle_alpha   90.00
_cell.angle_beta   90.00
_cell.angle_gamma   90.00
#
_symmetry.space_group_name_H-M   'P 1'
#
loop_
_entity.id
_entity.type
_entity.pdbx_description
1 polymer ?
#
loop_
_entity_poly.entity_id
_entity_poly.type
_entity_poly.pdbx_seq_one_letter_code
_entity_poly.pdbx_strand_id
1 'polypeptide(L)'
;MALDPKTAALALHRFGFGPRAGAIAEIASDPRGALIAELDRADAGQIAAADLVTSGGAVRAVFEWNAERLARDKLARQRREAAQRGEGGDPQAAPAMEAKPPAQAPNQGQEPPLPRQIFLKEAKARFDAAVGAEIGFVERLVWFWSNHFCVNADSSVMAGGYEREAIRAHVLGRFADMLLAAESHPAMLIYLNNEQSIGPTSVAGINRDRGLNENLAREILELHTLGVRTVYTQADVTNFAKVITG
;
A
#
# COMPACT_ATOMS: atom_id res chain seq x y z
N MET A 1 11.65 41.85 -10.38
CA MET A 1 11.29 41.00 -11.52
C MET A 1 9.87 41.28 -11.92
N ALA A 2 9.55 41.25 -13.22
CA ALA A 2 8.14 41.39 -13.67
C ALA A 2 7.40 40.10 -13.29
N LEU A 3 6.15 40.24 -12.82
CA LEU A 3 5.29 39.10 -12.53
C LEU A 3 4.87 38.39 -13.82
N ASP A 4 5.01 37.09 -13.91
CA ASP A 4 4.59 36.26 -15.06
C ASP A 4 3.51 35.26 -14.68
N PRO A 5 2.24 35.70 -14.55
CA PRO A 5 1.17 34.82 -14.13
C PRO A 5 0.80 33.74 -15.19
N LYS A 6 1.17 33.95 -16.46
CA LYS A 6 0.92 32.96 -17.51
C LYS A 6 1.86 31.78 -17.37
N THR A 7 3.15 32.02 -17.19
CA THR A 7 4.15 30.98 -16.94
C THR A 7 3.90 30.30 -15.60
N ALA A 8 3.49 31.04 -14.57
CA ALA A 8 3.09 30.45 -13.28
C ALA A 8 1.89 29.49 -13.44
N ALA A 9 0.84 29.91 -14.14
CA ALA A 9 -0.32 29.02 -14.41
C ALA A 9 0.11 27.79 -15.21
N LEU A 10 0.95 27.96 -16.24
CA LEU A 10 1.48 26.84 -17.03
C LEU A 10 2.28 25.87 -16.16
N ALA A 11 3.14 26.37 -15.28
CA ALA A 11 3.92 25.54 -14.38
C ALA A 11 3.02 24.68 -13.47
N LEU A 12 2.03 25.29 -12.81
CA LEU A 12 1.09 24.60 -11.94
C LEU A 12 0.24 23.55 -12.67
N HIS A 13 -0.17 23.81 -13.90
CA HIS A 13 -0.92 22.83 -14.71
C HIS A 13 -0.03 21.71 -15.26
N ARG A 14 1.18 22.03 -15.69
CA ARG A 14 2.07 21.06 -16.34
C ARG A 14 2.79 20.16 -15.35
N PHE A 15 3.24 20.72 -14.25
CA PHE A 15 4.06 20.01 -13.25
C PHE A 15 3.29 19.64 -11.99
N GLY A 16 2.24 20.39 -11.63
CA GLY A 16 1.41 20.12 -10.45
C GLY A 16 0.06 19.47 -10.78
N PHE A 17 -0.83 19.53 -9.78
CA PHE A 17 -2.21 19.08 -9.90
C PHE A 17 -3.17 20.20 -10.34
N GLY A 18 -2.64 21.32 -10.78
CA GLY A 18 -3.35 22.55 -11.14
C GLY A 18 -3.25 23.62 -10.04
N PRO A 19 -3.59 24.88 -10.38
CA PRO A 19 -3.50 25.98 -9.44
C PRO A 19 -4.61 25.92 -8.40
N ARG A 20 -4.26 26.01 -7.13
CA ARG A 20 -5.18 26.34 -6.05
C ARG A 20 -5.37 27.86 -5.94
N ALA A 21 -6.32 28.30 -5.13
CA ALA A 21 -6.55 29.72 -4.89
C ALA A 21 -5.25 30.39 -4.37
N GLY A 22 -4.81 31.45 -5.06
CA GLY A 22 -3.59 32.20 -4.72
C GLY A 22 -2.29 31.63 -5.32
N ALA A 23 -2.19 30.36 -5.67
CA ALA A 23 -0.93 29.72 -6.09
C ALA A 23 -0.25 30.37 -7.31
N ILE A 24 -1.02 30.90 -8.27
CA ILE A 24 -0.45 31.61 -9.42
C ILE A 24 0.32 32.84 -8.95
N ALA A 25 -0.26 33.63 -8.01
CA ALA A 25 0.38 34.83 -7.51
C ALA A 25 1.62 34.50 -6.65
N GLU A 26 1.60 33.41 -5.92
CA GLU A 26 2.70 32.95 -5.07
C GLU A 26 3.99 32.71 -5.86
N ILE A 27 3.89 32.07 -7.04
CA ILE A 27 5.06 31.71 -7.84
C ILE A 27 5.28 32.62 -9.07
N ALA A 28 4.43 33.65 -9.30
CA ALA A 28 4.48 34.49 -10.51
C ALA A 28 5.78 35.30 -10.67
N SER A 29 6.52 35.54 -9.58
CA SER A 29 7.82 36.25 -9.61
C SER A 29 8.93 35.38 -10.20
N ASP A 30 8.92 34.08 -9.95
CA ASP A 30 9.90 33.12 -10.47
C ASP A 30 9.32 31.69 -10.49
N PRO A 31 8.47 31.36 -11.47
CA PRO A 31 7.86 30.04 -11.55
C PRO A 31 8.86 28.89 -11.73
N ARG A 32 10.00 29.17 -12.39
CA ARG A 32 11.06 28.19 -12.58
C ARG A 32 11.84 27.95 -11.28
N GLY A 33 12.19 29.03 -10.58
CA GLY A 33 12.88 28.94 -9.29
C GLY A 33 12.04 28.21 -8.25
N ALA A 34 10.73 28.46 -8.21
CA ALA A 34 9.80 27.74 -7.32
C ALA A 34 9.81 26.24 -7.59
N LEU A 35 9.80 25.80 -8.86
CA LEU A 35 9.88 24.38 -9.21
C LEU A 35 11.22 23.77 -8.82
N ILE A 36 12.33 24.48 -9.05
CA ILE A 36 13.66 24.01 -8.66
C ILE A 36 13.75 23.90 -7.13
N ALA A 37 13.24 24.89 -6.40
CA ALA A 37 13.22 24.88 -4.94
C ALA A 37 12.41 23.71 -4.38
N GLU A 38 11.31 23.29 -5.02
CA GLU A 38 10.57 22.07 -4.63
C GLU A 38 11.45 20.82 -4.79
N LEU A 39 12.22 20.72 -5.88
CA LEU A 39 13.09 19.57 -6.16
C LEU A 39 14.31 19.51 -5.23
N ASP A 40 14.83 20.68 -4.81
CA ASP A 40 16.02 20.79 -3.96
C ASP A 40 15.72 20.60 -2.46
N ARG A 41 14.46 20.44 -2.08
CA ARG A 41 14.10 20.18 -0.68
C ARG A 41 14.61 18.83 -0.23
N ALA A 42 15.28 18.81 0.91
CA ALA A 42 15.83 17.56 1.48
C ALA A 42 14.76 16.51 1.85
N ASP A 43 13.54 16.95 2.13
CA ASP A 43 12.39 16.13 2.48
C ASP A 43 11.41 15.93 1.30
N ALA A 44 11.83 16.27 0.09
CA ALA A 44 10.98 16.17 -1.10
C ALA A 44 10.42 14.74 -1.27
N GLY A 45 9.10 14.63 -1.39
CA GLY A 45 8.39 13.37 -1.48
C GLY A 45 8.12 12.66 -0.15
N GLN A 46 8.74 13.05 0.96
CA GLN A 46 8.50 12.42 2.25
C GLN A 46 7.20 12.90 2.90
N ILE A 47 6.54 12.00 3.61
CA ILE A 47 5.39 12.32 4.46
C ILE A 47 5.83 12.23 5.91
N ALA A 48 5.94 13.39 6.56
CA ALA A 48 6.21 13.48 7.99
C ALA A 48 4.89 13.35 8.77
N ALA A 49 4.51 12.13 9.13
CA ALA A 49 3.34 11.91 9.98
C ALA A 49 3.71 10.91 11.08
N ALA A 50 3.70 11.40 12.31
CA ALA A 50 4.12 10.63 13.49
C ALA A 50 3.18 9.45 13.83
N ASP A 51 1.98 9.43 13.28
CA ASP A 51 0.95 8.43 13.51
C ASP A 51 0.90 7.34 12.40
N LEU A 52 1.77 7.44 11.38
CA LEU A 52 1.90 6.43 10.34
C LEU A 52 2.92 5.36 10.77
N VAL A 53 2.48 4.13 10.69
CA VAL A 53 3.31 2.98 11.05
C VAL A 53 4.11 2.47 9.85
N THR A 54 5.24 1.82 10.11
CA THR A 54 5.98 1.11 9.06
C THR A 54 5.17 -0.06 8.52
N SER A 55 5.51 -0.56 7.34
CA SER A 55 4.90 -1.77 6.75
C SER A 55 4.95 -2.95 7.71
N GLY A 56 6.10 -3.20 8.35
CA GLY A 56 6.23 -4.25 9.37
C GLY A 56 5.39 -3.99 10.62
N GLY A 57 5.28 -2.72 11.06
CA GLY A 57 4.41 -2.33 12.17
C GLY A 57 2.94 -2.56 11.87
N ALA A 58 2.49 -2.23 10.66
CA ALA A 58 1.12 -2.45 10.21
C ALA A 58 0.74 -3.93 10.21
N VAL A 59 1.62 -4.79 9.68
CA VAL A 59 1.40 -6.24 9.67
C VAL A 59 1.32 -6.80 11.08
N ARG A 60 2.23 -6.39 11.97
CA ARG A 60 2.22 -6.83 13.37
C ARG A 60 0.95 -6.42 14.08
N ALA A 61 0.55 -5.15 13.97
CA ALA A 61 -0.66 -4.63 14.59
C ALA A 61 -1.92 -5.39 14.11
N VAL A 62 -2.02 -5.67 12.81
CA VAL A 62 -3.15 -6.43 12.26
C VAL A 62 -3.11 -7.90 12.69
N PHE A 63 -1.93 -8.50 12.80
CA PHE A 63 -1.78 -9.87 13.32
C PHE A 63 -2.28 -9.97 14.77
N GLU A 64 -1.85 -9.06 15.64
CA GLU A 64 -2.27 -8.99 17.05
C GLU A 64 -3.78 -8.75 17.16
N TRP A 65 -4.31 -7.79 16.39
CA TRP A 65 -5.76 -7.52 16.32
C TRP A 65 -6.59 -8.73 15.88
N ASN A 66 -6.11 -9.48 14.87
CA ASN A 66 -6.77 -10.71 14.43
C ASN A 66 -6.73 -11.80 15.50
N ALA A 67 -5.60 -11.98 16.19
CA ALA A 67 -5.47 -12.95 17.27
C ALA A 67 -6.44 -12.66 18.43
N GLU A 68 -6.55 -11.39 18.83
CA GLU A 68 -7.52 -10.97 19.85
C GLU A 68 -8.96 -11.18 19.40
N ARG A 69 -9.29 -10.88 18.15
CA ARG A 69 -10.62 -11.11 17.59
C ARG A 69 -10.99 -12.58 17.63
N LEU A 70 -10.09 -13.46 17.16
CA LEU A 70 -10.31 -14.91 17.18
C LEU A 70 -10.47 -15.44 18.60
N ALA A 71 -9.71 -14.93 19.56
CA ALA A 71 -9.84 -15.31 20.97
C ALA A 71 -11.21 -14.90 21.54
N ARG A 72 -11.68 -13.68 21.26
CA ARG A 72 -13.01 -13.21 21.65
C ARG A 72 -14.13 -14.05 21.02
N ASP A 73 -14.03 -14.33 19.73
CA ASP A 73 -15.03 -15.13 19.01
C ASP A 73 -15.09 -16.58 19.56
N LYS A 74 -13.94 -17.18 19.86
CA LYS A 74 -13.87 -18.50 20.49
C LYS A 74 -14.53 -18.51 21.87
N LEU A 75 -14.26 -17.50 22.69
CA LEU A 75 -14.84 -17.38 24.01
C LEU A 75 -16.37 -17.17 23.94
N ALA A 76 -16.83 -16.34 22.99
CA ALA A 76 -18.27 -16.11 22.76
C ALA A 76 -18.98 -17.42 22.34
N ARG A 77 -18.35 -18.22 21.45
CA ARG A 77 -18.88 -19.56 21.08
C ARG A 77 -18.97 -20.47 22.28
N GLN A 78 -17.91 -20.58 23.08
CA GLN A 78 -17.91 -21.43 24.29
C GLN A 78 -19.01 -21.04 25.28
N ARG A 79 -19.22 -19.73 25.49
CA ARG A 79 -20.32 -19.24 26.36
C ARG A 79 -21.70 -19.60 25.83
N ARG A 80 -21.93 -19.49 24.52
CA ARG A 80 -23.19 -19.89 23.88
C ARG A 80 -23.42 -21.40 23.99
N GLU A 81 -22.40 -22.21 23.77
CA GLU A 81 -22.47 -23.67 23.89
C GLU A 81 -22.74 -24.11 25.33
N ALA A 82 -22.09 -23.49 26.33
CA ALA A 82 -22.35 -23.75 27.75
C ALA A 82 -23.78 -23.37 28.16
N ALA A 83 -24.28 -22.22 27.70
CA ALA A 83 -25.66 -21.82 27.92
C ALA A 83 -26.69 -22.79 27.30
N GLN A 84 -26.39 -23.33 26.12
CA GLN A 84 -27.26 -24.33 25.45
C GLN A 84 -27.24 -25.70 26.13
N ARG A 85 -26.15 -26.06 26.81
CA ARG A 85 -26.03 -27.32 27.58
C ARG A 85 -26.68 -27.24 28.97
N GLY A 86 -27.18 -26.08 29.37
CA GLY A 86 -27.76 -25.91 30.69
C GLY A 86 -26.76 -25.88 31.87
N GLU A 87 -25.48 -25.73 31.59
CA GLU A 87 -24.41 -25.77 32.57
C GLU A 87 -24.15 -24.43 33.29
N GLY A 88 -25.15 -23.56 33.32
CA GLY A 88 -25.03 -22.29 34.03
C GLY A 88 -26.17 -21.33 33.74
N GLY A 89 -27.32 -21.54 34.35
CA GLY A 89 -28.35 -20.52 34.21
C GLY A 89 -29.67 -20.95 34.84
N ASP A 90 -30.26 -20.06 35.60
CA ASP A 90 -31.55 -20.06 36.20
C ASP A 90 -32.67 -20.52 35.24
N PRO A 91 -33.57 -21.44 35.62
CA PRO A 91 -34.56 -22.09 34.70
C PRO A 91 -35.68 -21.16 34.19
N GLN A 92 -35.64 -19.87 34.42
CA GLN A 92 -36.74 -18.96 34.16
C GLN A 92 -36.62 -18.03 32.95
N ALA A 93 -35.58 -18.19 32.12
CA ALA A 93 -35.50 -17.45 30.86
C ALA A 93 -35.84 -18.37 29.67
N ALA A 94 -37.10 -18.32 29.22
CA ALA A 94 -37.52 -19.00 27.98
C ALA A 94 -36.70 -18.49 26.77
N PRO A 95 -36.26 -19.38 25.88
CA PRO A 95 -35.53 -18.96 24.70
C PRO A 95 -36.49 -18.25 23.74
N ALA A 96 -36.33 -16.93 23.63
CA ALA A 96 -36.90 -16.22 22.49
C ALA A 96 -36.25 -16.78 21.22
N MET A 97 -37.07 -17.26 20.26
CA MET A 97 -36.62 -17.65 18.91
C MET A 97 -35.88 -16.46 18.28
N GLU A 98 -34.57 -16.49 18.34
CA GLU A 98 -33.77 -15.49 17.64
C GLU A 98 -33.92 -15.72 16.12
N ALA A 99 -34.68 -14.84 15.52
CA ALA A 99 -34.66 -14.64 14.07
C ALA A 99 -33.21 -14.36 13.66
N LYS A 100 -32.77 -15.03 12.58
CA LYS A 100 -31.47 -14.79 11.94
C LYS A 100 -31.28 -13.27 11.84
N PRO A 101 -30.21 -12.69 12.42
CA PRO A 101 -30.02 -11.25 12.39
C PRO A 101 -30.03 -10.78 10.93
N PRO A 102 -30.81 -9.75 10.58
CA PRO A 102 -30.74 -9.16 9.26
C PRO A 102 -29.30 -8.72 9.01
N ALA A 103 -28.84 -8.83 7.76
CA ALA A 103 -27.52 -8.33 7.37
C ALA A 103 -27.37 -6.92 7.94
N GLN A 104 -26.49 -6.77 8.90
CA GLN A 104 -26.34 -5.51 9.64
C GLN A 104 -25.99 -4.41 8.64
N ALA A 105 -26.87 -3.44 8.48
CA ALA A 105 -26.52 -2.15 7.92
C ALA A 105 -25.27 -1.63 8.66
N PRO A 106 -24.34 -0.93 8.01
CA PRO A 106 -23.15 -0.43 8.66
C PRO A 106 -23.55 0.39 9.89
N ASN A 107 -23.19 -0.09 11.08
CA ASN A 107 -23.50 0.57 12.35
C ASN A 107 -22.84 1.95 12.32
N GLN A 108 -23.67 2.98 12.20
CA GLN A 108 -23.24 4.37 12.36
C GLN A 108 -22.78 4.54 13.80
N GLY A 109 -21.46 4.51 14.03
CA GLY A 109 -20.85 4.72 15.34
C GLY A 109 -19.78 3.70 15.76
N GLN A 110 -19.60 2.59 15.06
CA GLN A 110 -18.47 1.69 15.31
C GLN A 110 -17.24 2.11 14.49
N GLU A 111 -16.10 2.20 15.16
CA GLU A 111 -14.82 2.42 14.46
C GLU A 111 -14.59 1.32 13.43
N PRO A 112 -14.06 1.68 12.24
CA PRO A 112 -13.71 0.67 11.23
C PRO A 112 -12.72 -0.36 11.79
N PRO A 113 -12.67 -1.58 11.25
CA PRO A 113 -11.64 -2.55 11.59
C PRO A 113 -10.24 -1.98 11.42
N LEU A 114 -9.29 -2.40 12.26
CA LEU A 114 -7.92 -1.87 12.28
C LEU A 114 -7.25 -1.79 10.89
N PRO A 115 -7.34 -2.80 10.00
CA PRO A 115 -6.78 -2.68 8.65
C PRO A 115 -7.35 -1.49 7.87
N ARG A 116 -8.65 -1.22 8.03
CA ARG A 116 -9.32 -0.08 7.38
C ARG A 116 -8.90 1.26 7.99
N GLN A 117 -8.66 1.31 9.30
CA GLN A 117 -8.14 2.52 9.95
C GLN A 117 -6.73 2.87 9.44
N ILE A 118 -5.84 1.87 9.34
CA ILE A 118 -4.50 2.04 8.78
C ILE A 118 -4.59 2.58 7.34
N PHE A 119 -5.40 1.93 6.49
CA PHE A 119 -5.61 2.38 5.12
C PHE A 119 -6.10 3.84 5.04
N LEU A 120 -7.08 4.22 5.85
CA LEU A 120 -7.64 5.58 5.84
C LEU A 120 -6.62 6.63 6.29
N LYS A 121 -5.77 6.32 7.28
CA LYS A 121 -4.68 7.20 7.69
C LYS A 121 -3.64 7.41 6.59
N GLU A 122 -3.20 6.33 5.96
CA GLU A 122 -2.25 6.39 4.84
C GLU A 122 -2.84 7.15 3.64
N ALA A 123 -4.09 6.84 3.27
CA ALA A 123 -4.77 7.53 2.19
C ALA A 123 -4.92 9.04 2.48
N LYS A 124 -5.31 9.38 3.72
CA LYS A 124 -5.41 10.79 4.14
C LYS A 124 -4.06 11.49 4.03
N ALA A 125 -3.00 10.91 4.57
CA ALA A 125 -1.66 11.50 4.52
C ALA A 125 -1.16 11.70 3.08
N ARG A 126 -1.43 10.74 2.20
CA ARG A 126 -1.12 10.83 0.77
C ARG A 126 -1.87 11.98 0.09
N PHE A 127 -3.16 12.13 0.35
CA PHE A 127 -3.96 13.23 -0.21
C PHE A 127 -3.57 14.57 0.38
N ASP A 128 -3.32 14.65 1.69
CA ASP A 128 -2.87 15.87 2.36
C ASP A 128 -1.53 16.36 1.78
N ALA A 129 -0.58 15.46 1.51
CA ALA A 129 0.68 15.79 0.84
C ALA A 129 0.45 16.38 -0.55
N ALA A 130 -0.41 15.76 -1.36
CA ALA A 130 -0.72 16.23 -2.70
C ALA A 130 -1.46 17.60 -2.70
N VAL A 131 -2.43 17.78 -1.80
CA VAL A 131 -3.20 19.04 -1.68
C VAL A 131 -2.34 20.14 -1.06
N GLY A 132 -1.45 19.80 -0.12
CA GLY A 132 -0.56 20.74 0.55
C GLY A 132 0.64 21.18 -0.28
N ALA A 133 1.00 20.46 -1.35
CA ALA A 133 2.15 20.78 -2.18
C ALA A 133 2.01 22.14 -2.86
N GLU A 134 3.10 22.91 -2.92
CA GLU A 134 3.12 24.24 -3.54
C GLU A 134 2.88 24.17 -5.05
N ILE A 135 3.67 23.42 -5.78
CA ILE A 135 3.47 23.09 -7.19
C ILE A 135 2.95 21.66 -7.31
N GLY A 136 3.60 20.69 -6.63
CA GLY A 136 3.20 19.31 -6.56
C GLY A 136 3.84 18.41 -7.62
N PHE A 137 4.99 18.79 -8.17
CA PHE A 137 5.68 17.95 -9.16
C PHE A 137 6.21 16.66 -8.56
N VAL A 138 6.79 16.75 -7.38
CA VAL A 138 7.27 15.56 -6.66
C VAL A 138 6.12 14.61 -6.32
N GLU A 139 4.98 15.14 -5.87
CA GLU A 139 3.78 14.33 -5.62
C GLU A 139 3.25 13.66 -6.89
N ARG A 140 3.27 14.34 -8.05
CA ARG A 140 2.91 13.71 -9.33
C ARG A 140 3.85 12.58 -9.72
N LEU A 141 5.15 12.74 -9.46
CA LEU A 141 6.12 11.66 -9.67
C LEU A 141 5.85 10.47 -8.75
N VAL A 142 5.54 10.74 -7.46
CA VAL A 142 5.12 9.68 -6.53
C VAL A 142 3.90 8.94 -7.06
N TRP A 143 2.87 9.64 -7.49
CA TRP A 143 1.65 9.01 -8.02
C TRP A 143 1.91 8.22 -9.31
N PHE A 144 2.78 8.73 -10.18
CA PHE A 144 3.21 8.02 -11.38
C PHE A 144 3.93 6.71 -11.02
N TRP A 145 4.93 6.76 -10.15
CA TRP A 145 5.69 5.59 -9.76
C TRP A 145 4.89 4.61 -8.91
N SER A 146 4.00 5.08 -8.04
CA SER A 146 3.07 4.23 -7.29
C SER A 146 2.08 3.49 -8.20
N ASN A 147 1.76 4.06 -9.37
CA ASN A 147 0.96 3.37 -10.38
C ASN A 147 1.79 2.40 -11.22
N HIS A 148 3.05 2.72 -11.49
CA HIS A 148 3.98 1.85 -12.22
C HIS A 148 4.34 0.60 -11.40
N PHE A 149 4.68 0.76 -10.12
CA PHE A 149 4.98 -0.31 -9.17
C PHE A 149 3.78 -0.56 -8.24
N CYS A 150 2.60 -0.77 -8.80
CA CYS A 150 1.41 -0.85 -7.97
C CYS A 150 1.32 -2.16 -7.17
N VAL A 151 0.75 -2.06 -5.97
CA VAL A 151 0.31 -3.19 -5.16
C VAL A 151 -1.17 -3.04 -4.82
N ASN A 152 -1.87 -4.14 -4.57
CA ASN A 152 -3.29 -4.09 -4.25
C ASN A 152 -3.52 -3.58 -2.81
N ALA A 153 -4.09 -2.39 -2.68
CA ALA A 153 -4.39 -1.76 -1.40
C ALA A 153 -5.56 -2.42 -0.64
N ASP A 154 -6.47 -3.12 -1.34
CA ASP A 154 -7.59 -3.80 -0.70
C ASP A 154 -7.16 -5.07 0.04
N SER A 155 -6.10 -5.71 -0.42
CA SER A 155 -5.57 -6.96 0.16
C SER A 155 -4.33 -6.76 1.02
N SER A 156 -3.64 -5.61 0.92
CA SER A 156 -2.39 -5.36 1.63
C SER A 156 -2.49 -4.18 2.58
N VAL A 157 -2.39 -4.46 3.88
CA VAL A 157 -2.25 -3.42 4.92
C VAL A 157 -0.96 -2.62 4.79
N MET A 158 0.01 -3.12 4.02
CA MET A 158 1.30 -2.49 3.80
C MET A 158 1.30 -1.46 2.66
N ALA A 159 0.22 -1.31 1.88
CA ALA A 159 0.24 -0.52 0.65
C ALA A 159 0.69 0.94 0.85
N GLY A 160 0.25 1.60 1.93
CA GLY A 160 0.68 2.97 2.24
C GLY A 160 2.12 3.03 2.74
N GLY A 161 2.51 2.10 3.62
CA GLY A 161 3.90 1.95 4.06
C GLY A 161 4.83 1.69 2.88
N TYR A 162 4.44 0.80 1.97
CA TYR A 162 5.16 0.52 0.73
C TYR A 162 5.41 1.78 -0.11
N GLU A 163 4.38 2.62 -0.34
CA GLU A 163 4.57 3.89 -1.07
C GLU A 163 5.62 4.77 -0.37
N ARG A 164 5.56 4.89 0.97
CA ARG A 164 6.50 5.72 1.72
C ARG A 164 7.92 5.15 1.73
N GLU A 165 8.05 3.84 1.89
CA GLU A 165 9.32 3.16 2.10
C GLU A 165 10.07 2.87 0.79
N ALA A 166 9.36 2.51 -0.28
CA ALA A 166 9.97 2.15 -1.55
C ALA A 166 9.88 3.24 -2.63
N ILE A 167 8.76 3.94 -2.75
CA ILE A 167 8.55 4.90 -3.84
C ILE A 167 9.01 6.29 -3.44
N ARG A 168 8.45 6.85 -2.35
CA ARG A 168 8.72 8.22 -1.90
C ARG A 168 10.18 8.43 -1.51
N ALA A 169 10.78 7.43 -0.87
CA ALA A 169 12.19 7.47 -0.48
C ALA A 169 13.15 7.57 -1.68
N HIS A 170 12.72 7.17 -2.87
CA HIS A 170 13.55 7.09 -4.08
C HIS A 170 13.04 7.96 -5.24
N VAL A 171 11.97 8.75 -5.05
CA VAL A 171 11.25 9.44 -6.13
C VAL A 171 12.10 10.40 -6.95
N LEU A 172 13.11 11.02 -6.36
CA LEU A 172 14.09 11.90 -7.03
C LEU A 172 15.47 11.23 -7.18
N GLY A 173 15.57 9.94 -6.85
CA GLY A 173 16.79 9.16 -6.92
C GLY A 173 16.99 8.43 -8.25
N ARG A 174 17.79 7.38 -8.21
CA ARG A 174 18.03 6.54 -9.39
C ARG A 174 16.90 5.51 -9.54
N PHE A 175 16.46 5.28 -10.78
CA PHE A 175 15.45 4.25 -11.08
C PHE A 175 15.82 2.87 -10.54
N ALA A 176 17.10 2.48 -10.65
CA ALA A 176 17.57 1.18 -10.16
C ALA A 176 17.38 1.01 -8.64
N ASP A 177 17.56 2.09 -7.88
CA ASP A 177 17.40 2.05 -6.42
C ASP A 177 15.91 1.94 -6.04
N MET A 178 15.04 2.66 -6.75
CA MET A 178 13.58 2.53 -6.60
C MET A 178 13.10 1.14 -7.00
N LEU A 179 13.54 0.62 -8.14
CA LEU A 179 13.22 -0.73 -8.60
C LEU A 179 13.60 -1.76 -7.53
N LEU A 180 14.83 -1.72 -7.04
CA LEU A 180 15.28 -2.65 -6.00
C LEU A 180 14.44 -2.54 -4.73
N ALA A 181 14.15 -1.33 -4.27
CA ALA A 181 13.34 -1.10 -3.09
C ALA A 181 11.89 -1.59 -3.29
N ALA A 182 11.30 -1.38 -4.48
CA ALA A 182 9.94 -1.79 -4.78
C ALA A 182 9.82 -3.33 -4.88
N GLU A 183 10.72 -3.97 -5.65
CA GLU A 183 10.63 -5.40 -5.93
C GLU A 183 11.03 -6.28 -4.73
N SER A 184 11.90 -5.78 -3.84
CA SER A 184 12.26 -6.49 -2.62
C SER A 184 11.32 -6.21 -1.44
N HIS A 185 10.38 -5.28 -1.57
CA HIS A 185 9.47 -4.95 -0.49
C HIS A 185 8.45 -6.06 -0.23
N PRO A 186 8.18 -6.44 1.05
CA PRO A 186 7.24 -7.50 1.38
C PRO A 186 5.85 -7.35 0.76
N ALA A 187 5.36 -6.12 0.58
CA ALA A 187 4.08 -5.86 -0.08
C ALA A 187 4.05 -6.36 -1.53
N MET A 188 5.15 -6.16 -2.30
CA MET A 188 5.28 -6.61 -3.68
C MET A 188 5.47 -8.14 -3.74
N LEU A 189 6.32 -8.68 -2.87
CA LEU A 189 6.54 -10.14 -2.79
C LEU A 189 5.25 -10.92 -2.53
N ILE A 190 4.39 -10.38 -1.65
CA ILE A 190 3.07 -10.97 -1.36
C ILE A 190 2.09 -10.72 -2.50
N TYR A 191 2.06 -9.51 -3.07
CA TYR A 191 1.16 -9.16 -4.16
C TYR A 191 1.36 -10.06 -5.39
N LEU A 192 2.62 -10.37 -5.72
CA LEU A 192 2.98 -11.23 -6.85
C LEU A 192 3.22 -12.69 -6.45
N ASN A 193 2.86 -13.08 -5.21
CA ASN A 193 2.96 -14.43 -4.66
C ASN A 193 4.37 -15.04 -4.69
N ASN A 194 5.42 -14.22 -4.65
CA ASN A 194 6.79 -14.72 -4.64
C ASN A 194 7.14 -15.43 -3.33
N GLU A 195 6.45 -15.10 -2.22
CA GLU A 195 6.56 -15.80 -0.95
C GLU A 195 6.13 -17.27 -1.02
N GLN A 196 5.42 -17.65 -2.08
CA GLN A 196 4.98 -19.03 -2.34
C GLN A 196 5.89 -19.76 -3.32
N SER A 197 6.86 -19.06 -3.93
CA SER A 197 7.80 -19.66 -4.87
C SER A 197 8.76 -20.60 -4.15
N ILE A 198 8.91 -21.80 -4.67
CA ILE A 198 9.75 -22.85 -4.08
C ILE A 198 10.53 -23.52 -5.20
N GLY A 199 11.82 -23.76 -4.97
CA GLY A 199 12.63 -24.53 -5.92
C GLY A 199 12.02 -25.93 -6.15
N PRO A 200 11.73 -26.32 -7.40
CA PRO A 200 10.98 -27.56 -7.69
C PRO A 200 11.73 -28.83 -7.25
N THR A 201 13.06 -28.76 -7.14
CA THR A 201 13.90 -29.85 -6.66
C THR A 201 14.22 -29.79 -5.16
N SER A 202 13.73 -28.77 -4.46
CA SER A 202 13.89 -28.66 -3.01
C SER A 202 13.02 -29.67 -2.27
N VAL A 203 13.42 -30.03 -1.04
CA VAL A 203 12.64 -30.91 -0.17
C VAL A 203 11.20 -30.39 0.02
N ALA A 204 11.04 -29.07 0.12
CA ALA A 204 9.74 -28.46 0.28
C ALA A 204 8.89 -28.53 -1.01
N GLY A 205 9.52 -28.38 -2.19
CA GLY A 205 8.86 -28.48 -3.50
C GLY A 205 8.35 -29.90 -3.77
N ILE A 206 9.22 -30.91 -3.59
CA ILE A 206 8.87 -32.31 -3.81
C ILE A 206 7.73 -32.78 -2.91
N ASN A 207 7.74 -32.41 -1.62
CA ASN A 207 6.77 -32.91 -0.66
C ASN A 207 5.43 -32.18 -0.67
N ARG A 208 5.33 -30.98 -1.26
CA ARG A 208 4.14 -30.14 -1.19
C ARG A 208 3.47 -29.91 -2.54
N ASP A 209 3.97 -30.53 -3.59
CA ASP A 209 3.51 -30.27 -4.98
C ASP A 209 3.49 -28.77 -5.30
N ARG A 210 4.53 -28.06 -4.83
CA ARG A 210 4.76 -26.65 -5.07
C ARG A 210 5.98 -26.47 -5.93
N GLY A 211 5.97 -25.45 -6.76
CA GLY A 211 7.05 -25.18 -7.69
C GLY A 211 7.42 -23.70 -7.73
N LEU A 212 8.21 -23.42 -8.73
CA LEU A 212 8.66 -22.08 -9.08
C LEU A 212 7.46 -21.20 -9.46
N ASN A 213 7.36 -20.03 -8.85
CA ASN A 213 6.44 -18.99 -9.26
C ASN A 213 7.18 -17.94 -10.10
N GLU A 214 6.76 -17.77 -11.35
CA GLU A 214 7.41 -16.86 -12.30
C GLU A 214 6.81 -15.45 -12.30
N ASN A 215 5.75 -15.22 -11.51
CA ASN A 215 4.96 -13.99 -11.62
C ASN A 215 5.80 -12.74 -11.37
N LEU A 216 6.52 -12.67 -10.25
CA LEU A 216 7.39 -11.53 -9.94
C LEU A 216 8.48 -11.33 -11.00
N ALA A 217 9.15 -12.40 -11.44
CA ALA A 217 10.18 -12.30 -12.48
C ALA A 217 9.61 -11.77 -13.80
N ARG A 218 8.42 -12.21 -14.16
CA ARG A 218 7.72 -11.76 -15.36
C ARG A 218 7.33 -10.29 -15.26
N GLU A 219 6.72 -9.87 -14.16
CA GLU A 219 6.33 -8.48 -13.96
C GLU A 219 7.53 -7.52 -13.98
N ILE A 220 8.65 -7.90 -13.36
CA ILE A 220 9.89 -7.10 -13.42
C ILE A 220 10.36 -6.92 -14.86
N LEU A 221 10.36 -7.97 -15.67
CA LEU A 221 10.83 -7.89 -17.05
C LEU A 221 9.81 -7.21 -17.97
N GLU A 222 8.52 -7.53 -17.82
CA GLU A 222 7.47 -7.11 -18.75
C GLU A 222 6.92 -5.73 -18.47
N LEU A 223 6.61 -5.41 -17.22
CA LEU A 223 5.92 -4.19 -16.86
C LEU A 223 6.80 -3.16 -16.15
N HIS A 224 7.76 -3.63 -15.37
CA HIS A 224 8.54 -2.73 -14.54
C HIS A 224 9.84 -2.24 -15.21
N THR A 225 10.37 -2.97 -16.23
CA THR A 225 11.65 -2.60 -16.87
C THR A 225 11.65 -2.64 -18.40
N LEU A 226 11.71 -3.85 -19.02
CA LEU A 226 12.06 -3.99 -20.43
C LEU A 226 10.88 -3.85 -21.40
N GLY A 227 9.68 -4.13 -20.95
CA GLY A 227 8.49 -4.21 -21.80
C GLY A 227 8.22 -5.63 -22.34
N VAL A 228 6.97 -5.86 -22.72
CA VAL A 228 6.49 -7.19 -23.15
C VAL A 228 7.21 -7.65 -24.41
N ARG A 229 7.78 -8.86 -24.38
CA ARG A 229 8.39 -9.55 -25.53
C ARG A 229 9.47 -8.75 -26.27
N THR A 230 10.33 -8.06 -25.54
CA THR A 230 11.39 -7.24 -26.14
C THR A 230 12.66 -8.05 -26.40
N VAL A 231 13.58 -8.09 -25.43
CA VAL A 231 14.94 -8.63 -25.58
C VAL A 231 15.19 -9.88 -24.74
N TYR A 232 14.18 -10.47 -24.14
CA TYR A 232 14.26 -11.66 -23.29
C TYR A 232 13.32 -12.77 -23.78
N THR A 233 13.62 -13.99 -23.38
CA THR A 233 12.88 -15.21 -23.70
C THR A 233 12.14 -15.76 -22.48
N GLN A 234 11.26 -16.74 -22.69
CA GLN A 234 10.65 -17.48 -21.58
C GLN A 234 11.69 -18.16 -20.68
N ALA A 235 12.81 -18.61 -21.25
CA ALA A 235 13.90 -19.21 -20.48
C ALA A 235 14.54 -18.20 -19.53
N ASP A 236 14.66 -16.93 -19.95
CA ASP A 236 15.18 -15.86 -19.10
C ASP A 236 14.24 -15.57 -17.92
N VAL A 237 12.92 -15.54 -18.16
CA VAL A 237 11.91 -15.41 -17.09
C VAL A 237 12.05 -16.54 -16.06
N THR A 238 12.10 -17.79 -16.54
CA THR A 238 12.23 -18.96 -15.67
C THR A 238 13.54 -18.94 -14.87
N ASN A 239 14.65 -18.57 -15.51
CA ASN A 239 15.96 -18.50 -14.85
C ASN A 239 15.99 -17.34 -13.84
N PHE A 240 15.41 -16.20 -14.17
CA PHE A 240 15.31 -15.09 -13.24
C PHE A 240 14.43 -15.45 -12.03
N ALA A 241 13.29 -16.10 -12.25
CA ALA A 241 12.45 -16.62 -11.16
C ALA A 241 13.22 -17.55 -10.21
N LYS A 242 14.10 -18.42 -10.73
CA LYS A 242 14.98 -19.25 -9.89
C LYS A 242 15.93 -18.41 -9.04
N VAL A 243 16.48 -17.32 -9.58
CA VAL A 243 17.39 -16.43 -8.85
C VAL A 243 16.69 -15.72 -7.68
N ILE A 244 15.45 -15.27 -7.89
CA ILE A 244 14.70 -14.50 -6.86
C ILE A 244 13.86 -15.39 -5.94
N THR A 245 13.86 -16.71 -6.14
CA THR A 245 13.16 -17.66 -5.26
C THR A 245 13.99 -18.03 -4.03
N GLY A 246 15.31 -18.04 -4.10
CA GLY A 246 16.22 -18.38 -2.99
C GLY A 246 16.44 -19.87 -2.82
#